data_c49e3d16c3276d7a9c68bceaf1554b03
#
_entry.id   c49e3d16c3276d7a9c68bceaf1554b03
#
_cell.length_a   1.000
_cell.length_b   1.000
_cell.length_c   1.000
_cell.angle_alpha   90.00
_cell.angle_beta   90.00
_cell.angle_gamma   90.00
#
_symmetry.space_group_name_H-M   'P 1'
#
loop_
_entity.id
_entity.type
_entity.pdbx_description
1 polymer ?
#
loop_
_entity_poly.entity_id
_entity_poly.type
_entity_poly.pdbx_seq_one_letter_code
_entity_poly.pdbx_strand_id
1 'polypeptide(L)'
;TLTNMSDYDLDRIIKFHLSPINVSFQTMNPKLRCKMLHNRFAGDALAKVDRLYKGDVTMNGQIVLCKGINDRDELEYSLEKLSEYAPVLQSVSIVPVGLSRYRKGLYPLESFDKEDARYLISQVERWQKIMVKKHGIHFVHASDEWYLLAGYEMPEEERYDGYLQLENGVGMIRLLTEEFHEGLKEAVTDGKKRHVTIATGHSAVGTIRKLAEELCEKFPNVTVDVYEIVNHFFGEQITVSGLMTGTDLKEQLQGKDLGEALLLPVNILRSGEDVQ
;
A
#
# COMPACT_ATOMS: atom_id res chain seq x y z
N THR A 1 12.07 3.68 10.45
CA THR A 1 11.64 4.04 11.83
C THR A 1 12.56 5.06 12.52
N LEU A 2 13.72 5.39 11.94
CA LEU A 2 14.74 6.30 12.48
C LEU A 2 15.44 5.81 13.78
N THR A 3 14.99 4.70 14.36
CA THR A 3 15.53 4.18 15.63
C THR A 3 16.97 3.65 15.51
N ASN A 4 17.31 3.09 14.34
CA ASN A 4 18.63 2.51 14.07
C ASN A 4 19.59 3.47 13.33
N MET A 5 19.15 4.68 13.05
CA MET A 5 19.92 5.70 12.35
C MET A 5 20.80 6.44 13.36
N SER A 6 22.10 6.44 13.16
CA SER A 6 23.03 7.23 14.01
C SER A 6 22.99 8.72 13.61
N ASP A 7 23.55 9.58 14.48
CA ASP A 7 23.72 11.00 14.15
C ASP A 7 24.64 11.19 12.93
N TYR A 8 25.66 10.34 12.81
CA TYR A 8 26.55 10.33 11.66
C TYR A 8 25.81 10.01 10.35
N ASP A 9 24.93 9.00 10.36
CA ASP A 9 24.12 8.66 9.18
C ASP A 9 23.20 9.82 8.81
N LEU A 10 22.58 10.46 9.80
CA LEU A 10 21.69 11.58 9.60
C LEU A 10 22.43 12.79 9.01
N ASP A 11 23.63 13.11 9.51
CA ASP A 11 24.49 14.17 8.96
C ASP A 11 24.89 13.89 7.51
N ARG A 12 25.16 12.62 7.18
CA ARG A 12 25.45 12.22 5.79
C ARG A 12 24.24 12.39 4.88
N ILE A 13 23.06 11.95 5.32
CA ILE A 13 21.81 12.10 4.55
C ILE A 13 21.57 13.57 4.23
N ILE A 14 21.69 14.45 5.23
CA ILE A 14 21.51 15.90 5.07
C ILE A 14 22.58 16.48 4.14
N LYS A 15 23.86 16.16 4.40
CA LYS A 15 24.98 16.68 3.62
C LYS A 15 24.95 16.31 2.14
N PHE A 16 24.53 15.10 1.82
CA PHE A 16 24.48 14.57 0.46
C PHE A 16 23.10 14.66 -0.18
N HIS A 17 22.10 15.27 0.50
CA HIS A 17 20.71 15.40 0.04
C HIS A 17 20.14 14.07 -0.46
N LEU A 18 20.31 13.01 0.35
CA LEU A 18 19.77 11.68 0.01
C LEU A 18 18.24 11.69 0.22
N SER A 19 17.52 12.08 -0.82
CA SER A 19 16.06 12.23 -0.84
C SER A 19 15.44 11.38 -1.97
N PRO A 20 14.19 10.92 -1.83
CA PRO A 20 13.37 10.98 -0.62
C PRO A 20 13.76 9.93 0.43
N ILE A 21 13.43 10.19 1.71
CA ILE A 21 13.55 9.23 2.81
C ILE A 21 12.16 8.72 3.20
N ASN A 22 11.98 7.40 3.18
CA ASN A 22 10.76 6.77 3.67
C ASN A 22 10.83 6.54 5.19
N VAL A 23 9.87 7.11 5.92
CA VAL A 23 9.83 7.08 7.39
C VAL A 23 8.57 6.39 7.90
N SER A 24 8.72 5.26 8.59
CA SER A 24 7.62 4.64 9.33
C SER A 24 7.44 5.33 10.68
N PHE A 25 6.39 6.12 10.80
CA PHE A 25 6.10 6.90 12.02
C PHE A 25 5.37 6.07 13.06
N GLN A 26 4.33 5.37 12.67
CA GLN A 26 3.34 4.64 13.49
C GLN A 26 2.47 5.58 14.33
N THR A 27 3.05 6.52 15.03
CA THR A 27 2.41 7.61 15.78
C THR A 27 3.43 8.71 16.08
N MET A 28 2.96 9.93 16.25
CA MET A 28 3.74 11.05 16.72
C MET A 28 3.72 11.20 18.26
N ASN A 29 2.98 10.34 18.97
CA ASN A 29 3.00 10.26 20.42
C ASN A 29 4.24 9.47 20.89
N PRO A 30 5.23 10.09 21.56
CA PRO A 30 6.48 9.44 21.90
C PRO A 30 6.31 8.21 22.81
N LYS A 31 5.38 8.29 23.77
CA LYS A 31 5.13 7.19 24.73
C LYS A 31 4.48 6.00 24.03
N LEU A 32 3.45 6.27 23.20
CA LEU A 32 2.78 5.23 22.44
C LEU A 32 3.75 4.60 21.44
N ARG A 33 4.59 5.39 20.78
CA ARG A 33 5.58 4.90 19.84
C ARG A 33 6.57 3.94 20.47
N CYS A 34 7.07 4.25 21.69
CA CYS A 34 7.91 3.32 22.46
C CYS A 34 7.21 1.99 22.74
N LYS A 35 5.91 2.03 23.07
CA LYS A 35 5.09 0.83 23.31
C LYS A 35 4.90 0.02 22.02
N MET A 36 4.50 0.66 20.92
CA MET A 36 4.23 -0.01 19.63
C MET A 36 5.49 -0.66 19.04
N LEU A 37 6.63 0.02 19.09
CA LEU A 37 7.90 -0.47 18.54
C LEU A 37 8.69 -1.34 19.53
N HIS A 38 8.19 -1.53 20.75
CA HIS A 38 8.87 -2.23 21.83
C HIS A 38 10.32 -1.74 22.01
N ASN A 39 10.52 -0.43 21.92
CA ASN A 39 11.82 0.22 21.95
C ASN A 39 11.75 1.53 22.75
N ARG A 40 12.44 1.58 23.88
CA ARG A 40 12.44 2.74 24.79
C ARG A 40 12.97 4.04 24.16
N PHE A 41 13.75 3.95 23.08
CA PHE A 41 14.32 5.09 22.37
C PHE A 41 13.47 5.55 21.18
N ALA A 42 12.37 4.87 20.89
CA ALA A 42 11.56 5.15 19.71
C ALA A 42 10.88 6.52 19.78
N GLY A 43 10.53 6.99 20.97
CA GLY A 43 9.97 8.33 21.18
C GLY A 43 10.99 9.43 20.86
N ASP A 44 12.20 9.32 21.40
CA ASP A 44 13.26 10.29 21.19
C ASP A 44 13.72 10.36 19.73
N ALA A 45 13.60 9.24 19.01
CA ALA A 45 13.94 9.18 17.58
C ALA A 45 13.07 10.10 16.70
N LEU A 46 11.92 10.57 17.19
CA LEU A 46 11.09 11.56 16.47
C LEU A 46 11.81 12.90 16.27
N ALA A 47 12.73 13.28 17.19
CA ALA A 47 13.53 14.51 17.03
C ALA A 47 14.42 14.48 15.77
N LYS A 48 14.70 13.30 15.19
CA LYS A 48 15.45 13.18 13.94
C LYS A 48 14.64 13.71 12.74
N VAL A 49 13.31 13.71 12.83
CA VAL A 49 12.43 14.29 11.80
C VAL A 49 12.66 15.79 11.68
N ASP A 50 12.79 16.48 12.83
CA ASP A 50 13.11 17.92 12.85
C ASP A 50 14.43 18.24 12.14
N ARG A 51 15.42 17.36 12.30
CA ARG A 51 16.72 17.52 11.64
C ARG A 51 16.64 17.32 10.14
N LEU A 52 15.91 16.28 9.69
CA LEU A 52 15.67 16.04 8.27
C LEU A 52 14.89 17.22 7.64
N TYR A 53 13.85 17.69 8.31
CA TYR A 53 13.06 18.84 7.89
C TYR A 53 13.91 20.11 7.75
N LYS A 54 14.71 20.46 8.78
CA LYS A 54 15.62 21.61 8.75
C LYS A 54 16.74 21.49 7.71
N GLY A 55 17.10 20.25 7.36
CA GLY A 55 18.07 19.92 6.33
C GLY A 55 17.46 19.84 4.92
N ASP A 56 16.19 20.20 4.77
CA ASP A 56 15.42 20.14 3.50
C ASP A 56 15.50 18.78 2.80
N VAL A 57 15.49 17.71 3.61
CA VAL A 57 15.48 16.32 3.12
C VAL A 57 14.02 15.88 2.91
N THR A 58 13.64 15.70 1.67
CA THR A 58 12.30 15.23 1.30
C THR A 58 11.97 13.90 1.96
N MET A 59 10.78 13.80 2.54
CA MET A 59 10.32 12.60 3.25
C MET A 59 8.98 12.10 2.72
N ASN A 60 8.78 10.76 2.79
CA ASN A 60 7.49 10.12 2.68
C ASN A 60 7.22 9.36 3.97
N GLY A 61 6.05 9.55 4.54
CA GLY A 61 5.64 8.94 5.80
C GLY A 61 4.77 7.71 5.62
N GLN A 62 4.84 6.78 6.58
CA GLN A 62 3.94 5.65 6.66
C GLN A 62 3.47 5.46 8.09
N ILE A 63 2.17 5.18 8.25
CA ILE A 63 1.55 4.75 9.51
C ILE A 63 0.88 3.40 9.27
N VAL A 64 1.36 2.36 9.96
CA VAL A 64 0.63 1.09 10.06
C VAL A 64 -0.41 1.26 11.16
N LEU A 65 -1.68 1.25 10.79
CA LEU A 65 -2.79 1.49 11.70
C LEU A 65 -3.17 0.20 12.44
N CYS A 66 -3.32 0.30 13.76
CA CYS A 66 -3.73 -0.78 14.64
C CYS A 66 -4.98 -0.35 15.40
N LYS A 67 -6.09 -1.10 15.24
CA LYS A 67 -7.40 -0.80 15.82
C LYS A 67 -7.31 -0.66 17.34
N GLY A 68 -7.87 0.43 17.87
CA GLY A 68 -7.88 0.75 19.29
C GLY A 68 -6.52 1.14 19.90
N ILE A 69 -5.49 1.41 19.06
CA ILE A 69 -4.14 1.73 19.53
C ILE A 69 -3.69 3.10 19.01
N ASN A 70 -3.51 3.23 17.67
CA ASN A 70 -3.05 4.45 17.04
C ASN A 70 -4.03 4.99 15.98
N ASP A 71 -5.27 4.53 16.01
CA ASP A 71 -6.38 4.97 15.16
C ASP A 71 -7.14 6.17 15.77
N ARG A 72 -8.16 6.64 15.09
CA ARG A 72 -9.09 7.70 15.51
C ARG A 72 -8.37 8.97 16.03
N ASP A 73 -8.54 9.32 17.30
CA ASP A 73 -7.97 10.54 17.91
C ASP A 73 -6.43 10.53 17.92
N GLU A 74 -5.82 9.35 18.09
CA GLU A 74 -4.37 9.20 18.04
C GLU A 74 -3.82 9.40 16.64
N LEU A 75 -4.54 8.92 15.62
CA LEU A 75 -4.22 9.22 14.23
C LEU A 75 -4.38 10.72 13.95
N GLU A 76 -5.47 11.32 14.42
CA GLU A 76 -5.71 12.76 14.29
C GLU A 76 -4.55 13.58 14.83
N TYR A 77 -4.13 13.29 16.06
CA TYR A 77 -2.97 13.92 16.69
C TYR A 77 -1.70 13.74 15.84
N SER A 78 -1.49 12.53 15.33
CA SER A 78 -0.30 12.24 14.51
C SER A 78 -0.31 13.00 13.19
N LEU A 79 -1.47 13.09 12.51
CA LEU A 79 -1.61 13.83 11.25
C LEU A 79 -1.44 15.34 11.45
N GLU A 80 -1.99 15.90 12.56
CA GLU A 80 -1.76 17.30 12.93
C GLU A 80 -0.26 17.59 13.04
N LYS A 81 0.47 16.77 13.82
CA LYS A 81 1.91 16.92 14.00
C LYS A 81 2.71 16.74 12.71
N LEU A 82 2.36 15.74 11.89
CA LEU A 82 3.04 15.50 10.62
C LEU A 82 2.78 16.61 9.59
N SER A 83 1.61 17.24 9.62
CA SER A 83 1.29 18.37 8.74
C SER A 83 2.17 19.59 8.92
N GLU A 84 2.83 19.72 10.10
CA GLU A 84 3.79 20.81 10.38
C GLU A 84 5.06 20.70 9.52
N TYR A 85 5.37 19.50 9.01
CA TYR A 85 6.54 19.23 8.16
C TYR A 85 6.26 19.36 6.66
N ALA A 86 5.01 19.58 6.25
CA ALA A 86 4.69 19.79 4.84
C ALA A 86 5.25 21.15 4.34
N PRO A 87 5.71 21.27 3.07
CA PRO A 87 5.71 20.22 2.03
C PRO A 87 6.97 19.35 1.98
N VAL A 88 7.94 19.50 2.89
CA VAL A 88 9.16 18.67 2.93
C VAL A 88 8.80 17.20 3.21
N LEU A 89 7.88 16.94 4.13
CA LEU A 89 7.15 15.68 4.19
C LEU A 89 6.05 15.75 3.13
N GLN A 90 6.27 15.05 2.00
CA GLN A 90 5.40 15.15 0.83
C GLN A 90 4.10 14.37 0.98
N SER A 91 4.18 13.21 1.63
CA SER A 91 3.03 12.32 1.75
C SER A 91 3.08 11.47 3.02
N VAL A 92 1.92 11.05 3.50
CA VAL A 92 1.76 10.07 4.59
C VAL A 92 0.76 9.00 4.16
N SER A 93 1.21 7.75 4.01
CA SER A 93 0.34 6.62 3.75
C SER A 93 -0.18 6.01 5.05
N ILE A 94 -1.46 5.68 5.07
CA ILE A 94 -2.12 4.94 6.15
C ILE A 94 -2.46 3.56 5.64
N VAL A 95 -1.83 2.53 6.22
CA VAL A 95 -2.04 1.13 5.83
C VAL A 95 -2.60 0.33 7.01
N PRO A 96 -3.50 -0.63 6.81
CA PRO A 96 -3.98 -1.47 7.91
C PRO A 96 -2.88 -2.43 8.35
N VAL A 97 -2.89 -2.80 9.61
CA VAL A 97 -2.00 -3.85 10.11
C VAL A 97 -2.38 -5.21 9.51
N GLY A 98 -1.42 -5.89 8.90
CA GLY A 98 -1.58 -7.27 8.43
C GLY A 98 -1.55 -8.26 9.59
N LEU A 99 -2.60 -9.07 9.74
CA LEU A 99 -2.71 -10.07 10.81
C LEU A 99 -2.42 -11.47 10.27
N SER A 100 -1.14 -11.88 10.31
CA SER A 100 -0.76 -13.22 9.90
C SER A 100 -1.11 -14.26 10.98
N ARG A 101 -1.19 -15.55 10.57
CA ARG A 101 -1.41 -16.67 11.50
C ARG A 101 -0.25 -16.91 12.47
N TYR A 102 0.92 -16.31 12.24
CA TYR A 102 2.13 -16.48 13.06
C TYR A 102 2.20 -15.49 14.23
N ARG A 103 1.08 -15.22 14.89
CA ARG A 103 0.99 -14.22 15.95
C ARG A 103 0.96 -14.79 17.37
N LYS A 104 1.24 -16.09 17.55
CA LYS A 104 1.24 -16.71 18.88
C LYS A 104 2.30 -16.04 19.78
N GLY A 105 1.84 -15.53 20.94
CA GLY A 105 2.69 -14.84 21.90
C GLY A 105 2.97 -13.37 21.60
N LEU A 106 2.45 -12.82 20.48
CA LEU A 106 2.49 -11.40 20.19
C LEU A 106 1.28 -10.66 20.81
N TYR A 107 1.39 -9.33 20.90
CA TYR A 107 0.31 -8.48 21.37
C TYR A 107 -0.96 -8.74 20.54
N PRO A 108 -2.11 -8.98 21.17
CA PRO A 108 -3.35 -9.22 20.44
C PRO A 108 -3.79 -7.94 19.71
N LEU A 109 -4.01 -8.05 18.41
CA LEU A 109 -4.51 -6.99 17.55
C LEU A 109 -5.83 -7.45 16.93
N GLU A 110 -6.70 -6.50 16.65
CA GLU A 110 -7.99 -6.72 16.01
C GLU A 110 -7.95 -6.25 14.55
N SER A 111 -8.69 -6.95 13.69
CA SER A 111 -8.90 -6.53 12.30
C SER A 111 -9.86 -5.34 12.26
N PHE A 112 -9.66 -4.47 11.29
CA PHE A 112 -10.63 -3.44 10.96
C PHE A 112 -11.82 -4.04 10.22
N ASP A 113 -12.98 -3.44 10.39
CA ASP A 113 -14.19 -3.76 9.65
C ASP A 113 -14.56 -2.65 8.65
N LYS A 114 -15.66 -2.86 7.95
CA LYS A 114 -16.14 -1.94 6.91
C LYS A 114 -16.44 -0.53 7.44
N GLU A 115 -17.00 -0.42 8.63
CA GLU A 115 -17.34 0.88 9.22
C GLU A 115 -16.08 1.61 9.71
N ASP A 116 -15.10 0.88 10.24
CA ASP A 116 -13.80 1.44 10.58
C ASP A 116 -13.10 2.02 9.33
N ALA A 117 -13.14 1.29 8.22
CA ALA A 117 -12.54 1.74 6.96
C ALA A 117 -13.22 3.01 6.44
N ARG A 118 -14.55 3.08 6.49
CA ARG A 118 -15.32 4.27 6.11
C ARG A 118 -14.98 5.47 6.98
N TYR A 119 -14.86 5.25 8.29
CA TYR A 119 -14.45 6.31 9.21
C TYR A 119 -13.05 6.82 8.87
N LEU A 120 -12.08 5.92 8.67
CA LEU A 120 -10.71 6.31 8.28
C LEU A 120 -10.71 7.10 6.97
N ILE A 121 -11.40 6.63 5.94
CA ILE A 121 -11.45 7.34 4.65
C ILE A 121 -12.02 8.75 4.84
N SER A 122 -13.07 8.92 5.64
CA SER A 122 -13.63 10.23 5.95
C SER A 122 -12.62 11.16 6.64
N GLN A 123 -11.81 10.62 7.55
CA GLN A 123 -10.73 11.35 8.23
C GLN A 123 -9.63 11.76 7.25
N VAL A 124 -9.19 10.84 6.39
CA VAL A 124 -8.20 11.10 5.33
C VAL A 124 -8.70 12.18 4.37
N GLU A 125 -9.92 12.09 3.87
CA GLU A 125 -10.51 13.07 2.94
C GLU A 125 -10.64 14.47 3.56
N ARG A 126 -10.94 14.56 4.84
CA ARG A 126 -10.95 15.82 5.56
C ARG A 126 -9.56 16.45 5.60
N TRP A 127 -8.52 15.66 5.91
CA TRP A 127 -7.14 16.12 5.89
C TRP A 127 -6.68 16.50 4.49
N GLN A 128 -7.03 15.75 3.46
CA GLN A 128 -6.72 16.09 2.07
C GLN A 128 -7.27 17.48 1.70
N LYS A 129 -8.54 17.77 2.04
CA LYS A 129 -9.14 19.11 1.80
C LYS A 129 -8.38 20.24 2.49
N ILE A 130 -7.90 20.01 3.72
CA ILE A 130 -7.11 20.98 4.48
C ILE A 130 -5.76 21.21 3.79
N MET A 131 -5.07 20.12 3.42
CA MET A 131 -3.72 20.19 2.89
C MET A 131 -3.67 20.71 1.45
N VAL A 132 -4.64 20.35 0.61
CA VAL A 132 -4.80 20.94 -0.73
C VAL A 132 -4.99 22.46 -0.62
N LYS A 133 -5.84 22.93 0.30
CA LYS A 133 -6.03 24.38 0.51
C LYS A 133 -4.77 25.10 0.99
N LYS A 134 -3.96 24.42 1.83
CA LYS A 134 -2.79 25.03 2.48
C LYS A 134 -1.52 24.93 1.64
N HIS A 135 -1.31 23.80 0.98
CA HIS A 135 -0.06 23.44 0.30
C HIS A 135 -0.23 22.98 -1.16
N GLY A 136 -1.45 22.80 -1.65
CA GLY A 136 -1.72 22.30 -3.01
C GLY A 136 -1.43 20.81 -3.19
N ILE A 137 -1.28 20.03 -2.11
CA ILE A 137 -1.05 18.58 -2.12
C ILE A 137 -2.08 17.87 -1.25
N HIS A 138 -2.42 16.62 -1.59
CA HIS A 138 -3.36 15.83 -0.77
C HIS A 138 -2.71 15.36 0.54
N PHE A 139 -1.42 15.09 0.54
CA PHE A 139 -0.58 14.79 1.70
C PHE A 139 -0.89 13.48 2.40
N VAL A 140 -2.14 13.18 2.77
CA VAL A 140 -2.53 11.96 3.49
C VAL A 140 -3.27 11.03 2.55
N HIS A 141 -2.85 9.76 2.50
CA HIS A 141 -3.44 8.77 1.61
C HIS A 141 -3.77 7.48 2.35
N ALA A 142 -5.01 7.01 2.20
CA ALA A 142 -5.38 5.66 2.60
C ALA A 142 -4.90 4.66 1.53
N SER A 143 -4.37 3.52 1.93
CA SER A 143 -4.05 2.44 0.98
C SER A 143 -5.30 1.88 0.31
N ASP A 144 -5.12 1.24 -0.84
CA ASP A 144 -6.22 0.65 -1.62
C ASP A 144 -7.05 -0.36 -0.80
N GLU A 145 -6.41 -1.07 0.14
CA GLU A 145 -7.11 -1.99 1.05
C GLU A 145 -8.25 -1.32 1.83
N TRP A 146 -8.10 -0.05 2.22
CA TRP A 146 -9.15 0.65 2.93
C TRP A 146 -10.39 0.90 2.07
N TYR A 147 -10.20 1.26 0.80
CA TYR A 147 -11.30 1.45 -0.14
C TYR A 147 -12.00 0.13 -0.45
N LEU A 148 -11.24 -0.94 -0.65
CA LEU A 148 -11.78 -2.28 -0.85
C LEU A 148 -12.59 -2.75 0.36
N LEU A 149 -12.06 -2.57 1.58
CA LEU A 149 -12.74 -2.93 2.82
C LEU A 149 -14.02 -2.09 3.05
N ALA A 150 -13.98 -0.80 2.73
CA ALA A 150 -15.13 0.10 2.80
C ALA A 150 -16.21 -0.22 1.76
N GLY A 151 -15.85 -0.94 0.68
CA GLY A 151 -16.69 -1.14 -0.49
C GLY A 151 -16.87 0.14 -1.29
N TYR A 152 -15.85 0.97 -1.36
CA TYR A 152 -15.80 2.21 -2.14
C TYR A 152 -15.00 2.02 -3.41
N GLU A 153 -15.27 2.84 -4.41
CA GLU A 153 -14.44 2.96 -5.58
C GLU A 153 -13.10 3.64 -5.24
N MET A 154 -12.07 3.33 -6.03
CA MET A 154 -10.78 4.00 -5.88
C MET A 154 -10.90 5.48 -6.23
N PRO A 155 -10.22 6.38 -5.50
CA PRO A 155 -10.15 7.79 -5.85
C PRO A 155 -9.66 8.01 -7.28
N GLU A 156 -10.02 9.18 -7.85
CA GLU A 156 -9.50 9.60 -9.14
C GLU A 156 -7.99 9.87 -9.08
N GLU A 157 -7.33 9.78 -10.24
CA GLU A 157 -5.87 9.84 -10.37
C GLU A 157 -5.25 11.09 -9.72
N GLU A 158 -5.90 12.23 -9.88
CA GLU A 158 -5.41 13.52 -9.36
C GLU A 158 -5.25 13.54 -7.83
N ARG A 159 -5.94 12.63 -7.11
CA ARG A 159 -5.88 12.56 -5.65
C ARG A 159 -4.63 11.86 -5.12
N TYR A 160 -3.81 11.27 -5.99
CA TYR A 160 -2.63 10.52 -5.59
C TYR A 160 -1.31 11.31 -5.68
N ASP A 161 -1.34 12.59 -6.11
CA ASP A 161 -0.18 13.48 -6.21
C ASP A 161 1.00 12.86 -6.97
N GLY A 162 0.73 12.11 -8.05
CA GLY A 162 1.74 11.41 -8.83
C GLY A 162 2.22 10.08 -8.21
N TYR A 163 1.39 9.43 -7.40
CA TYR A 163 1.61 8.08 -6.87
C TYR A 163 2.86 7.89 -6.00
N LEU A 164 3.14 8.85 -5.12
CA LEU A 164 4.32 8.86 -4.24
C LEU A 164 4.42 7.66 -3.27
N GLN A 165 3.34 6.91 -3.10
CA GLN A 165 3.21 5.85 -2.09
C GLN A 165 2.80 4.48 -2.67
N LEU A 166 3.11 4.22 -3.95
CA LEU A 166 2.77 2.94 -4.61
C LEU A 166 3.28 1.72 -3.83
N GLU A 167 4.52 1.77 -3.35
CA GLU A 167 5.14 0.67 -2.57
C GLU A 167 4.36 0.36 -1.27
N ASN A 168 3.58 1.32 -0.78
CA ASN A 168 2.71 1.17 0.37
C ASN A 168 1.26 0.82 0.00
N GLY A 169 1.02 0.41 -1.25
CA GLY A 169 -0.30 0.01 -1.73
C GLY A 169 -1.29 1.18 -1.87
N VAL A 170 -0.81 2.39 -2.17
CA VAL A 170 -1.64 3.58 -2.38
C VAL A 170 -1.73 3.88 -3.87
N GLY A 171 -2.91 3.72 -4.45
CA GLY A 171 -3.19 4.03 -5.84
C GLY A 171 -2.74 2.98 -6.85
N MET A 172 -2.30 1.79 -6.41
CA MET A 172 -1.88 0.71 -7.32
C MET A 172 -3.03 0.25 -8.21
N ILE A 173 -4.23 0.13 -7.66
CA ILE A 173 -5.41 -0.30 -8.41
C ILE A 173 -5.84 0.78 -9.40
N ARG A 174 -5.82 2.05 -9.02
CA ARG A 174 -6.14 3.15 -9.94
C ARG A 174 -5.14 3.19 -11.08
N LEU A 175 -3.85 3.22 -10.79
CA LEU A 175 -2.79 3.25 -11.80
C LEU A 175 -2.90 2.08 -12.78
N LEU A 176 -3.07 0.85 -12.27
CA LEU A 176 -3.28 -0.33 -13.11
C LEU A 176 -4.48 -0.17 -14.04
N THR A 177 -5.58 0.37 -13.52
CA THR A 177 -6.82 0.56 -14.29
C THR A 177 -6.64 1.59 -15.41
N GLU A 178 -5.99 2.73 -15.11
CA GLU A 178 -5.71 3.77 -16.11
C GLU A 178 -4.75 3.26 -17.19
N GLU A 179 -3.62 2.65 -16.81
CA GLU A 179 -2.66 2.07 -17.75
C GLU A 179 -3.29 0.97 -18.61
N PHE A 180 -4.15 0.13 -18.01
CA PHE A 180 -4.89 -0.88 -18.76
C PHE A 180 -5.82 -0.26 -19.80
N HIS A 181 -6.60 0.75 -19.43
CA HIS A 181 -7.53 1.40 -20.36
C HIS A 181 -6.80 2.16 -21.49
N GLU A 182 -5.66 2.78 -21.18
CA GLU A 182 -4.81 3.39 -22.21
C GLU A 182 -4.26 2.33 -23.18
N GLY A 183 -3.66 1.27 -22.64
CA GLY A 183 -3.16 0.16 -23.45
C GLY A 183 -4.28 -0.52 -24.25
N LEU A 184 -5.47 -0.66 -23.65
CA LEU A 184 -6.61 -1.26 -24.34
C LEU A 184 -7.06 -0.40 -25.54
N LYS A 185 -7.02 0.94 -25.45
CA LYS A 185 -7.37 1.84 -26.58
C LYS A 185 -6.48 1.60 -27.80
N GLU A 186 -5.18 1.44 -27.58
CA GLU A 186 -4.18 1.30 -28.63
C GLU A 186 -4.03 -0.14 -29.12
N ALA A 187 -4.48 -1.12 -28.34
CA ALA A 187 -4.33 -2.53 -28.66
C ALA A 187 -5.08 -2.93 -29.91
N VAL A 188 -4.39 -3.69 -30.77
CA VAL A 188 -4.94 -4.33 -31.98
C VAL A 188 -4.75 -5.83 -31.91
N THR A 189 -5.71 -6.59 -32.48
CA THR A 189 -5.63 -8.05 -32.50
C THR A 189 -4.93 -8.56 -33.75
N ASP A 190 -4.16 -9.66 -33.61
CA ASP A 190 -3.65 -10.46 -34.72
C ASP A 190 -4.65 -11.56 -35.17
N GLY A 191 -5.83 -11.61 -34.55
CA GLY A 191 -6.89 -12.58 -34.83
C GLY A 191 -6.64 -14.00 -34.33
N LYS A 192 -5.49 -14.29 -33.70
CA LYS A 192 -5.19 -15.60 -33.16
C LYS A 192 -5.98 -15.87 -31.88
N LYS A 193 -6.45 -17.09 -31.73
CA LYS A 193 -7.02 -17.51 -30.44
C LYS A 193 -5.92 -17.57 -29.39
N ARG A 194 -6.22 -16.99 -28.23
CA ARG A 194 -5.34 -17.00 -27.06
C ARG A 194 -6.11 -17.36 -25.82
N HIS A 195 -5.50 -18.16 -24.97
CA HIS A 195 -6.01 -18.46 -23.65
C HIS A 195 -4.91 -18.21 -22.63
N VAL A 196 -5.17 -17.31 -21.70
CA VAL A 196 -4.22 -16.95 -20.62
C VAL A 196 -4.93 -17.01 -19.27
N THR A 197 -4.15 -17.25 -18.24
CA THR A 197 -4.62 -17.26 -16.85
C THR A 197 -3.96 -16.15 -16.07
N ILE A 198 -4.71 -15.48 -15.20
CA ILE A 198 -4.18 -14.54 -14.22
C ILE A 198 -4.45 -15.10 -12.82
N ALA A 199 -3.42 -15.18 -11.98
CA ALA A 199 -3.59 -15.51 -10.57
C ALA A 199 -3.25 -14.32 -9.69
N THR A 200 -4.14 -13.98 -8.75
CA THR A 200 -4.02 -12.79 -7.91
C THR A 200 -4.62 -13.02 -6.53
N GLY A 201 -4.30 -12.15 -5.56
CA GLY A 201 -4.84 -12.22 -4.21
C GLY A 201 -6.29 -11.73 -4.13
N HIS A 202 -6.93 -12.06 -3.01
CA HIS A 202 -8.35 -11.71 -2.75
C HIS A 202 -8.65 -10.21 -2.96
N SER A 203 -7.79 -9.32 -2.48
CA SER A 203 -8.02 -7.87 -2.58
C SER A 203 -8.12 -7.37 -4.02
N ALA A 204 -7.33 -7.93 -4.95
CA ALA A 204 -7.29 -7.45 -6.33
C ALA A 204 -8.21 -8.22 -7.29
N VAL A 205 -8.69 -9.41 -6.91
CA VAL A 205 -9.39 -10.32 -7.83
C VAL A 205 -10.62 -9.71 -8.51
N GLY A 206 -11.37 -8.89 -7.77
CA GLY A 206 -12.56 -8.22 -8.31
C GLY A 206 -12.22 -7.22 -9.43
N THR A 207 -11.18 -6.43 -9.24
CA THR A 207 -10.67 -5.50 -10.25
C THR A 207 -10.12 -6.26 -11.46
N ILE A 208 -9.26 -7.26 -11.23
CA ILE A 208 -8.65 -8.04 -12.32
C ILE A 208 -9.71 -8.74 -13.18
N ARG A 209 -10.79 -9.27 -12.57
CA ARG A 209 -11.90 -9.88 -13.33
C ARG A 209 -12.60 -8.88 -14.24
N LYS A 210 -12.89 -7.67 -13.74
CA LYS A 210 -13.50 -6.60 -14.56
C LYS A 210 -12.63 -6.26 -15.75
N LEU A 211 -11.34 -6.04 -15.53
CA LEU A 211 -10.40 -5.71 -16.62
C LEU A 211 -10.26 -6.87 -17.63
N ALA A 212 -10.27 -8.11 -17.15
CA ALA A 212 -10.24 -9.28 -18.01
C ALA A 212 -11.52 -9.41 -18.87
N GLU A 213 -12.70 -9.12 -18.29
CA GLU A 213 -13.97 -9.08 -19.01
C GLU A 213 -13.95 -8.02 -20.12
N GLU A 214 -13.53 -6.79 -19.83
CA GLU A 214 -13.38 -5.70 -20.81
C GLU A 214 -12.41 -6.07 -21.94
N LEU A 215 -11.30 -6.74 -21.62
CA LEU A 215 -10.36 -7.24 -22.63
C LEU A 215 -11.01 -8.28 -23.56
N CYS A 216 -11.74 -9.25 -22.99
CA CYS A 216 -12.42 -10.29 -23.75
C CYS A 216 -13.59 -9.75 -24.59
N GLU A 217 -14.30 -8.73 -24.11
CA GLU A 217 -15.33 -8.03 -24.87
C GLU A 217 -14.74 -7.33 -26.11
N LYS A 218 -13.60 -6.65 -25.95
CA LYS A 218 -12.91 -6.00 -27.08
C LYS A 218 -12.30 -7.02 -28.05
N PHE A 219 -11.76 -8.13 -27.54
CA PHE A 219 -11.07 -9.16 -28.33
C PHE A 219 -11.69 -10.56 -28.10
N PRO A 220 -12.78 -10.90 -28.85
CA PRO A 220 -13.47 -12.20 -28.66
C PRO A 220 -12.62 -13.45 -28.96
N ASN A 221 -11.43 -13.27 -29.55
CA ASN A 221 -10.44 -14.34 -29.78
C ASN A 221 -9.53 -14.57 -28.57
N VAL A 222 -9.65 -13.79 -27.51
CA VAL A 222 -8.88 -13.89 -26.25
C VAL A 222 -9.81 -14.42 -25.16
N THR A 223 -9.33 -15.42 -24.41
CA THR A 223 -9.97 -15.93 -23.19
C THR A 223 -9.02 -15.70 -22.02
N VAL A 224 -9.55 -15.13 -20.94
CA VAL A 224 -8.77 -14.88 -19.71
C VAL A 224 -9.47 -15.53 -18.53
N ASP A 225 -8.80 -16.51 -17.90
CA ASP A 225 -9.24 -17.07 -16.63
C ASP A 225 -8.59 -16.31 -15.47
N VAL A 226 -9.38 -15.95 -14.46
CA VAL A 226 -8.87 -15.24 -13.29
C VAL A 226 -9.10 -16.08 -12.04
N TYR A 227 -8.00 -16.54 -11.44
CA TYR A 227 -8.02 -17.31 -10.19
C TYR A 227 -7.64 -16.46 -9.01
N GLU A 228 -8.49 -16.49 -8.00
CA GLU A 228 -8.18 -16.00 -6.66
C GLU A 228 -7.31 -17.02 -5.94
N ILE A 229 -6.20 -16.54 -5.36
CA ILE A 229 -5.29 -17.35 -4.54
C ILE A 229 -5.46 -16.94 -3.08
N VAL A 230 -5.92 -17.87 -2.28
CA VAL A 230 -6.02 -17.72 -0.83
C VAL A 230 -4.65 -17.92 -0.19
N ASN A 231 -4.25 -17.01 0.67
CA ASN A 231 -2.96 -17.10 1.35
C ASN A 231 -3.06 -18.05 2.56
N HIS A 232 -2.78 -19.33 2.34
CA HIS A 232 -2.73 -20.30 3.43
C HIS A 232 -1.43 -20.24 4.22
N PHE A 233 -0.34 -19.77 3.61
CA PHE A 233 0.96 -19.68 4.27
C PHE A 233 0.97 -18.65 5.39
N PHE A 234 0.62 -17.40 5.10
CA PHE A 234 0.56 -16.34 6.10
C PHE A 234 -0.77 -16.25 6.84
N GLY A 235 -1.83 -16.85 6.30
CA GLY A 235 -3.20 -16.82 6.81
C GLY A 235 -4.16 -16.07 5.89
N GLU A 236 -5.42 -16.49 5.87
CA GLU A 236 -6.45 -16.01 4.94
C GLU A 236 -6.79 -14.51 5.10
N GLN A 237 -6.42 -13.90 6.24
CA GLN A 237 -6.55 -12.46 6.46
C GLN A 237 -5.47 -11.64 5.72
N ILE A 238 -4.48 -12.29 5.12
CA ILE A 238 -3.49 -11.66 4.25
C ILE A 238 -4.02 -11.77 2.82
N THR A 239 -4.58 -10.69 2.31
CA THR A 239 -5.36 -10.66 1.06
C THR A 239 -4.62 -10.04 -0.11
N VAL A 240 -3.47 -9.40 0.16
CA VAL A 240 -2.67 -8.70 -0.86
C VAL A 240 -1.89 -9.67 -1.75
N SER A 241 -1.85 -9.38 -3.04
CA SER A 241 -1.18 -10.25 -4.04
C SER A 241 0.32 -10.38 -3.80
N GLY A 242 1.00 -9.33 -3.33
CA GLY A 242 2.46 -9.32 -3.11
C GLY A 242 2.96 -10.28 -2.01
N LEU A 243 2.06 -10.89 -1.23
CA LEU A 243 2.41 -11.88 -0.20
C LEU A 243 1.95 -13.30 -0.56
N MET A 244 1.45 -13.54 -1.77
CA MET A 244 1.18 -14.91 -2.26
C MET A 244 2.48 -15.69 -2.31
N THR A 245 2.40 -16.98 -1.95
CA THR A 245 3.57 -17.87 -2.00
C THR A 245 3.50 -18.83 -3.18
N GLY A 246 4.67 -19.28 -3.64
CA GLY A 246 4.72 -20.30 -4.69
C GLY A 246 4.03 -21.61 -4.29
N THR A 247 4.00 -21.94 -2.98
CA THR A 247 3.26 -23.08 -2.46
C THR A 247 1.76 -22.89 -2.64
N ASP A 248 1.21 -21.75 -2.22
CA ASP A 248 -0.21 -21.43 -2.37
C ASP A 248 -0.64 -21.47 -3.84
N LEU A 249 0.18 -20.88 -4.73
CA LEU A 249 -0.05 -20.89 -6.18
C LEU A 249 -0.09 -22.33 -6.72
N LYS A 250 0.94 -23.12 -6.42
CA LYS A 250 1.06 -24.50 -6.92
C LYS A 250 -0.11 -25.38 -6.48
N GLU A 251 -0.47 -25.32 -5.19
CA GLU A 251 -1.54 -26.16 -4.65
C GLU A 251 -2.91 -25.79 -5.23
N GLN A 252 -3.20 -24.50 -5.40
CA GLN A 252 -4.52 -24.03 -5.83
C GLN A 252 -4.70 -24.02 -7.35
N LEU A 253 -3.61 -24.01 -8.11
CA LEU A 253 -3.65 -24.09 -9.59
C LEU A 253 -3.43 -25.52 -10.13
N GLN A 254 -3.10 -26.47 -9.28
CA GLN A 254 -2.84 -27.86 -9.70
C GLN A 254 -4.05 -28.44 -10.42
N GLY A 255 -3.82 -29.02 -11.60
CA GLY A 255 -4.86 -29.67 -12.42
C GLY A 255 -5.80 -28.71 -13.16
N LYS A 256 -5.58 -27.41 -13.09
CA LYS A 256 -6.32 -26.43 -13.89
C LYS A 256 -5.69 -26.26 -15.27
N ASP A 257 -6.53 -26.01 -16.27
CA ASP A 257 -6.04 -25.55 -17.58
C ASP A 257 -5.64 -24.08 -17.47
N LEU A 258 -4.36 -23.80 -17.59
CA LEU A 258 -3.82 -22.44 -17.46
C LEU A 258 -3.63 -21.74 -18.82
N GLY A 259 -3.97 -22.42 -19.91
CA GLY A 259 -3.79 -21.90 -21.26
C GLY A 259 -2.32 -21.77 -21.66
N GLU A 260 -2.02 -20.77 -22.49
CA GLU A 260 -0.69 -20.53 -23.05
C GLU A 260 0.28 -19.88 -22.06
N ALA A 261 -0.25 -19.12 -21.07
CA ALA A 261 0.56 -18.40 -20.09
C ALA A 261 -0.20 -18.19 -18.78
N LEU A 262 0.55 -18.25 -17.67
CA LEU A 262 0.12 -17.80 -16.35
C LEU A 262 0.74 -16.45 -16.06
N LEU A 263 -0.09 -15.43 -15.88
CA LEU A 263 0.31 -14.07 -15.52
C LEU A 263 0.23 -13.90 -14.01
N LEU A 264 1.27 -13.36 -13.42
CA LEU A 264 1.39 -13.10 -11.99
C LEU A 264 1.74 -11.64 -11.74
N PRO A 265 1.28 -11.04 -10.64
CA PRO A 265 1.71 -9.70 -10.26
C PRO A 265 3.22 -9.65 -10.02
N VAL A 266 3.91 -8.68 -10.62
CA VAL A 266 5.38 -8.56 -10.51
C VAL A 266 5.85 -8.39 -9.05
N ASN A 267 5.02 -7.82 -8.20
CA ASN A 267 5.34 -7.55 -6.79
C ASN A 267 5.37 -8.81 -5.88
N ILE A 268 5.06 -10.00 -6.41
CA ILE A 268 5.31 -11.27 -5.70
C ILE A 268 6.78 -11.70 -5.76
N LEU A 269 7.53 -11.14 -6.72
CA LEU A 269 8.95 -11.45 -6.90
C LEU A 269 9.79 -10.52 -6.04
N ARG A 270 10.85 -11.07 -5.44
CA ARG A 270 11.84 -10.24 -4.75
C ARG A 270 12.66 -9.47 -5.77
N SER A 271 12.85 -8.18 -5.52
CA SER A 271 13.69 -7.34 -6.37
C SER A 271 15.13 -7.88 -6.41
N GLY A 272 15.64 -8.17 -7.60
CA GLY A 272 17.02 -8.64 -7.83
C GLY A 272 17.26 -10.14 -7.65
N GLU A 273 16.23 -10.95 -7.44
CA GLU A 273 16.32 -12.41 -7.49
C GLU A 273 15.79 -12.91 -8.84
N ASP A 274 16.64 -13.56 -9.63
CA ASP A 274 16.19 -14.35 -10.77
C ASP A 274 15.39 -15.54 -10.27
N VAL A 275 14.16 -15.67 -10.77
CA VAL A 275 13.32 -16.83 -10.47
C VAL A 275 13.92 -18.02 -11.23
N GLN A 276 14.53 -18.95 -10.51
CA GLN A 276 14.90 -20.27 -11.05
C GLN A 276 13.77 -21.28 -10.83
#